data_3bebf0fa25aee46570889e68c6f84e46
#
_entry.id   3bebf0fa25aee46570889e68c6f84e46
#
_cell.length_a   1.000
_cell.length_b   1.000
_cell.length_c   1.000
_cell.angle_alpha   90.00
_cell.angle_beta   90.00
_cell.angle_gamma   90.00
#
_symmetry.space_group_name_H-M   'P 1'
#
loop_
_entity.id
_entity.type
_entity.pdbx_description
1 polymer ?
#
loop_
_entity_poly.entity_id
_entity_poly.type
_entity_poly.pdbx_seq_one_letter_code
_entity_poly.pdbx_strand_id
1 'polypeptide(L)'
;MSDTLLGLLCFALTLLFYYASKWLYGKKRILPLMPLLLAPALLVAVVVLFHIPYQDYMAESHWLLWLLGPATVAFAVPVYENRELIRRHWLSLSVGVVASVVMAVGSTVLLARWLNLSELLQRSMAMRSITTPFAVEATRSVGGNADLTALFVVLTGVIGMAVGESVLTVLAIRSRLGKGAGFGASAHGAGTARAYQMGNEEGVVSSMVM
;
A
#
# COMPACT_ATOMS: atom_id res chain seq x y z
N MET A 1 27.88 8.11 -19.14
CA MET A 1 27.19 9.06 -18.25
C MET A 1 27.63 8.66 -16.86
N SER A 2 28.00 9.57 -15.97
CA SER A 2 28.39 9.15 -14.61
C SER A 2 27.17 8.53 -13.92
N ASP A 3 27.37 7.44 -13.18
CA ASP A 3 26.29 6.68 -12.52
C ASP A 3 25.44 7.58 -11.62
N THR A 4 26.06 8.58 -10.99
CA THR A 4 25.40 9.63 -10.19
C THR A 4 24.46 10.52 -11.02
N LEU A 5 24.82 10.88 -12.25
CA LEU A 5 23.96 11.70 -13.12
C LEU A 5 22.71 10.90 -13.56
N LEU A 6 22.90 9.61 -13.87
CA LEU A 6 21.79 8.72 -14.22
C LEU A 6 20.84 8.55 -13.02
N GLY A 7 21.36 8.34 -11.82
CA GLY A 7 20.57 8.24 -10.59
C GLY A 7 19.77 9.50 -10.31
N LEU A 8 20.38 10.68 -10.44
CA LEU A 8 19.69 11.97 -10.28
C LEU A 8 18.59 12.19 -11.32
N LEU A 9 18.82 11.78 -12.57
CA LEU A 9 17.79 11.82 -13.61
C LEU A 9 16.62 10.90 -13.28
N CYS A 10 16.87 9.68 -12.81
CA CYS A 10 15.84 8.74 -12.37
C CYS A 10 15.03 9.29 -11.20
N PHE A 11 15.70 9.91 -10.22
CA PHE A 11 15.04 10.57 -9.10
C PHE A 11 14.15 11.74 -9.57
N ALA A 12 14.67 12.61 -10.45
CA ALA A 12 13.92 13.72 -11.02
C ALA A 12 12.70 13.23 -11.83
N LEU A 13 12.87 12.16 -12.63
CA LEU A 13 11.77 11.51 -13.36
C LEU A 13 10.70 10.95 -12.43
N THR A 14 11.10 10.39 -11.30
CA THR A 14 10.15 9.88 -10.28
C THR A 14 9.26 11.01 -9.76
N LEU A 15 9.86 12.13 -9.39
CA LEU A 15 9.10 13.31 -8.94
C LEU A 15 8.23 13.89 -10.06
N LEU A 16 8.77 14.01 -11.27
CA LEU A 16 8.05 14.52 -12.42
C LEU A 16 6.80 13.69 -12.73
N PHE A 17 6.94 12.36 -12.82
CA PHE A 17 5.82 11.48 -13.10
C PHE A 17 4.80 11.47 -11.97
N TYR A 18 5.23 11.57 -10.72
CA TYR A 18 4.32 11.70 -9.59
C TYR A 18 3.48 12.99 -9.70
N TYR A 19 4.11 14.14 -9.91
CA TYR A 19 3.38 15.41 -10.00
C TYR A 19 2.55 15.51 -11.27
N ALA A 20 3.03 14.99 -12.40
CA ALA A 20 2.27 14.91 -13.64
C ALA A 20 1.01 14.03 -13.48
N SER A 21 1.16 12.87 -12.86
CA SER A 21 0.04 11.96 -12.54
C SER A 21 -0.95 12.62 -11.59
N LYS A 22 -0.47 13.31 -10.56
CA LYS A 22 -1.29 14.05 -9.60
C LYS A 22 -2.10 15.16 -10.29
N TRP A 23 -1.46 15.91 -11.18
CA TRP A 23 -2.12 16.96 -11.95
C TRP A 23 -3.19 16.39 -12.90
N LEU A 24 -2.86 15.29 -13.58
CA LEU A 24 -3.78 14.63 -14.50
C LEU A 24 -4.99 14.03 -13.76
N TYR A 25 -4.76 13.40 -12.60
CA TYR A 25 -5.82 12.91 -11.73
C TYR A 25 -6.70 14.03 -11.18
N GLY A 26 -6.14 15.21 -10.94
CA GLY A 26 -6.91 16.41 -10.56
C GLY A 26 -7.92 16.85 -11.62
N LYS A 27 -7.61 16.59 -12.92
CA LYS A 27 -8.52 16.91 -14.03
C LYS A 27 -9.57 15.81 -14.27
N LYS A 28 -9.17 14.55 -14.18
CA LYS A 28 -10.05 13.40 -14.39
C LYS A 28 -9.82 12.39 -13.27
N ARG A 29 -10.77 12.29 -12.34
CA ARG A 29 -10.71 11.36 -11.19
C ARG A 29 -11.07 9.92 -11.58
N ILE A 30 -10.29 9.34 -12.49
CA ILE A 30 -10.45 7.94 -12.90
C ILE A 30 -9.31 7.10 -12.33
N LEU A 31 -9.61 5.86 -11.95
CA LEU A 31 -8.69 4.96 -11.26
C LEU A 31 -7.32 4.80 -11.95
N PRO A 32 -7.22 4.60 -13.29
CA PRO A 32 -5.94 4.45 -13.98
C PRO A 32 -5.03 5.67 -13.92
N LEU A 33 -5.59 6.87 -13.72
CA LEU A 33 -4.81 8.12 -13.60
C LEU A 33 -4.34 8.42 -12.18
N MET A 34 -4.69 7.57 -11.22
CA MET A 34 -4.26 7.74 -9.83
C MET A 34 -2.72 7.71 -9.74
N PRO A 35 -2.09 8.66 -9.03
CA PRO A 35 -0.62 8.73 -8.95
C PRO A 35 0.04 7.43 -8.48
N LEU A 36 -0.65 6.68 -7.60
CA LEU A 36 -0.18 5.39 -7.09
C LEU A 36 -0.08 4.32 -8.19
N LEU A 37 -0.83 4.45 -9.28
CA LEU A 37 -0.83 3.54 -10.41
C LEU A 37 -0.02 4.08 -11.58
N LEU A 38 -0.33 5.31 -12.00
CA LEU A 38 0.22 5.88 -13.22
C LEU A 38 1.72 6.18 -13.09
N ALA A 39 2.16 6.75 -11.97
CA ALA A 39 3.57 7.11 -11.82
C ALA A 39 4.49 5.87 -11.83
N PRO A 40 4.25 4.80 -11.05
CA PRO A 40 5.06 3.59 -11.14
C PRO A 40 4.99 2.91 -12.51
N ALA A 41 3.81 2.89 -13.17
CA ALA A 41 3.67 2.31 -14.50
C ALA A 41 4.53 3.04 -15.54
N LEU A 42 4.54 4.37 -15.51
CA LEU A 42 5.40 5.18 -16.39
C LEU A 42 6.88 4.98 -16.08
N LEU A 43 7.26 4.90 -14.79
CA LEU A 43 8.64 4.63 -14.38
C LEU A 43 9.11 3.26 -14.86
N VAL A 44 8.31 2.21 -14.65
CA VAL A 44 8.63 0.85 -15.13
C VAL A 44 8.78 0.86 -16.65
N ALA A 45 7.87 1.52 -17.38
CA ALA A 45 7.97 1.64 -18.84
C ALA A 45 9.28 2.30 -19.28
N VAL A 46 9.69 3.38 -18.62
CA VAL A 46 10.96 4.07 -18.92
C VAL A 46 12.17 3.18 -18.59
N VAL A 47 12.19 2.58 -17.39
CA VAL A 47 13.30 1.71 -16.95
C VAL A 47 13.47 0.52 -17.89
N VAL A 48 12.38 -0.12 -18.32
CA VAL A 48 12.42 -1.24 -19.26
C VAL A 48 12.83 -0.78 -20.66
N LEU A 49 12.28 0.33 -21.16
CA LEU A 49 12.56 0.84 -22.51
C LEU A 49 14.01 1.27 -22.68
N PHE A 50 14.58 1.91 -21.67
CA PHE A 50 15.97 2.39 -21.68
C PHE A 50 16.96 1.39 -21.08
N HIS A 51 16.50 0.21 -20.68
CA HIS A 51 17.33 -0.85 -20.07
C HIS A 51 18.17 -0.34 -18.89
N ILE A 52 17.58 0.52 -18.04
CA ILE A 52 18.25 1.10 -16.88
C ILE A 52 18.46 0.02 -15.81
N PRO A 53 19.68 -0.27 -15.36
CA PRO A 53 19.91 -1.21 -14.27
C PRO A 53 19.22 -0.75 -12.97
N TYR A 54 18.66 -1.70 -12.23
CA TYR A 54 17.98 -1.41 -10.96
C TYR A 54 18.90 -0.68 -9.96
N GLN A 55 20.18 -1.03 -9.94
CA GLN A 55 21.17 -0.42 -9.05
C GLN A 55 21.34 1.08 -9.34
N ASP A 56 21.38 1.47 -10.60
CA ASP A 56 21.53 2.87 -11.01
C ASP A 56 20.27 3.68 -10.72
N TYR A 57 19.08 3.07 -10.89
CA TYR A 57 17.81 3.68 -10.50
C TYR A 57 17.75 3.92 -8.99
N MET A 58 18.19 2.96 -8.17
CA MET A 58 18.14 3.03 -6.71
C MET A 58 19.24 3.91 -6.11
N ALA A 59 20.30 4.23 -6.84
CA ALA A 59 21.46 4.96 -6.33
C ALA A 59 21.06 6.26 -5.61
N GLU A 60 20.18 7.05 -6.20
CA GLU A 60 19.69 8.30 -5.59
C GLU A 60 18.23 8.19 -5.09
N SER A 61 17.44 7.24 -5.60
CA SER A 61 16.05 7.05 -5.18
C SER A 61 15.90 6.49 -3.76
N HIS A 62 16.96 5.95 -3.16
CA HIS A 62 16.95 5.44 -1.79
C HIS A 62 16.58 6.52 -0.76
N TRP A 63 16.82 7.80 -1.02
CA TRP A 63 16.41 8.90 -0.16
C TRP A 63 14.89 8.94 0.06
N LEU A 64 14.11 8.52 -0.95
CA LEU A 64 12.65 8.42 -0.82
C LEU A 64 12.24 7.35 0.20
N LEU A 65 13.02 6.28 0.34
CA LEU A 65 12.78 5.24 1.34
C LEU A 65 12.96 5.76 2.78
N TRP A 66 13.86 6.71 2.99
CA TRP A 66 14.04 7.34 4.30
C TRP A 66 12.83 8.15 4.74
N LEU A 67 12.06 8.70 3.79
CA LEU A 67 10.81 9.39 4.09
C LEU A 67 9.69 8.44 4.53
N LEU A 68 9.86 7.15 4.36
CA LEU A 68 8.89 6.14 4.77
C LEU A 68 8.69 6.13 6.29
N GLY A 69 9.76 6.31 7.07
CA GLY A 69 9.69 6.42 8.53
C GLY A 69 8.85 7.62 8.99
N PRO A 70 9.22 8.86 8.63
CA PRO A 70 8.42 10.04 8.94
C PRO A 70 6.98 9.96 8.42
N ALA A 71 6.76 9.39 7.22
CA ALA A 71 5.41 9.18 6.69
C ALA A 71 4.59 8.24 7.58
N THR A 72 5.20 7.16 8.08
CA THR A 72 4.53 6.24 9.01
C THR A 72 4.17 6.92 10.32
N VAL A 73 5.08 7.75 10.87
CA VAL A 73 4.79 8.53 12.09
C VAL A 73 3.66 9.54 11.84
N ALA A 74 3.57 10.12 10.64
CA ALA A 74 2.51 11.06 10.29
C ALA A 74 1.10 10.44 10.38
N PHE A 75 0.95 9.13 10.21
CA PHE A 75 -0.32 8.44 10.45
C PHE A 75 -0.76 8.42 11.91
N ALA A 76 0.14 8.66 12.87
CA ALA A 76 -0.22 8.79 14.27
C ALA A 76 -1.06 10.05 14.55
N VAL A 77 -0.93 11.08 13.73
CA VAL A 77 -1.68 12.34 13.90
C VAL A 77 -3.19 12.14 13.80
N PRO A 78 -3.74 11.58 12.69
CA PRO A 78 -5.17 11.27 12.60
C PRO A 78 -5.66 10.34 13.71
N VAL A 79 -4.83 9.38 14.11
CA VAL A 79 -5.16 8.46 15.22
C VAL A 79 -5.30 9.22 16.53
N TYR A 80 -4.36 10.11 16.85
CA TYR A 80 -4.41 10.92 18.08
C TYR A 80 -5.57 11.91 18.07
N GLU A 81 -5.81 12.59 16.97
CA GLU A 81 -6.91 13.54 16.83
C GLU A 81 -8.29 12.88 16.99
N ASN A 82 -8.41 11.62 16.56
CA ASN A 82 -9.66 10.86 16.61
C ASN A 82 -9.68 9.79 17.73
N ARG A 83 -8.88 9.98 18.80
CA ARG A 83 -8.79 9.04 19.92
C ARG A 83 -10.13 8.72 20.59
N GLU A 84 -11.10 9.66 20.53
CA GLU A 84 -12.42 9.45 21.09
C GLU A 84 -13.22 8.41 20.29
N LEU A 85 -13.07 8.40 18.96
CA LEU A 85 -13.65 7.37 18.08
C LEU A 85 -13.05 5.99 18.42
N ILE A 86 -11.75 5.92 18.69
CA ILE A 86 -11.07 4.69 19.11
C ILE A 86 -11.65 4.19 20.42
N ARG A 87 -11.73 5.07 21.43
CA ARG A 87 -12.27 4.71 22.76
C ARG A 87 -13.69 4.19 22.69
N ARG A 88 -14.53 4.81 21.84
CA ARG A 88 -15.91 4.41 21.66
C ARG A 88 -16.07 3.06 20.96
N HIS A 89 -15.17 2.71 20.04
CA HIS A 89 -15.27 1.53 19.19
C HIS A 89 -14.08 0.58 19.34
N TRP A 90 -13.31 0.70 20.44
CA TRP A 90 -12.06 -0.04 20.62
C TRP A 90 -12.19 -1.56 20.45
N LEU A 91 -13.28 -2.14 20.99
CA LEU A 91 -13.53 -3.58 20.90
C LEU A 91 -13.79 -4.00 19.45
N SER A 92 -14.67 -3.27 18.74
CA SER A 92 -14.98 -3.58 17.34
C SER A 92 -13.76 -3.43 16.43
N LEU A 93 -12.94 -2.38 16.66
CA LEU A 93 -11.71 -2.17 15.90
C LEU A 93 -10.68 -3.26 16.20
N SER A 94 -10.45 -3.59 17.47
CA SER A 94 -9.48 -4.63 17.85
C SER A 94 -9.88 -6.01 17.30
N VAL A 95 -11.13 -6.41 17.46
CA VAL A 95 -11.64 -7.67 16.89
C VAL A 95 -11.52 -7.66 15.36
N GLY A 96 -11.87 -6.54 14.72
CA GLY A 96 -11.75 -6.38 13.28
C GLY A 96 -10.30 -6.51 12.79
N VAL A 97 -9.34 -5.88 13.46
CA VAL A 97 -7.91 -5.98 13.13
C VAL A 97 -7.41 -7.42 13.30
N VAL A 98 -7.69 -8.06 14.45
CA VAL A 98 -7.26 -9.45 14.68
C VAL A 98 -7.87 -10.39 13.64
N ALA A 99 -9.17 -10.28 13.38
CA ALA A 99 -9.85 -11.10 12.38
C ALA A 99 -9.26 -10.87 10.97
N SER A 100 -8.99 -9.62 10.59
CA SER A 100 -8.41 -9.30 9.28
C SER A 100 -7.00 -9.87 9.11
N VAL A 101 -6.14 -9.77 10.13
CA VAL A 101 -4.79 -10.35 10.11
C VAL A 101 -4.85 -11.88 9.97
N VAL A 102 -5.67 -12.54 10.80
CA VAL A 102 -5.83 -14.00 10.74
C VAL A 102 -6.34 -14.45 9.36
N MET A 103 -7.34 -13.75 8.82
CA MET A 103 -7.90 -14.06 7.50
C MET A 103 -6.90 -13.77 6.39
N ALA A 104 -6.19 -12.65 6.44
CA ALA A 104 -5.22 -12.27 5.42
C ALA A 104 -4.02 -13.22 5.35
N VAL A 105 -3.39 -13.48 6.50
CA VAL A 105 -2.24 -14.41 6.58
C VAL A 105 -2.70 -15.83 6.33
N GLY A 106 -3.77 -16.27 6.98
CA GLY A 106 -4.30 -17.63 6.85
C GLY A 106 -4.69 -17.97 5.42
N SER A 107 -5.49 -17.11 4.76
CA SER A 107 -5.88 -17.32 3.36
C SER A 107 -4.67 -17.31 2.42
N THR A 108 -3.70 -16.43 2.65
CA THR A 108 -2.49 -16.36 1.83
C THR A 108 -1.66 -17.64 1.95
N VAL A 109 -1.42 -18.12 3.18
CA VAL A 109 -0.66 -19.35 3.41
C VAL A 109 -1.38 -20.57 2.85
N LEU A 110 -2.71 -20.68 3.05
CA LEU A 110 -3.51 -21.77 2.51
C LEU A 110 -3.47 -21.80 0.98
N LEU A 111 -3.69 -20.67 0.32
CA LEU A 111 -3.64 -20.57 -1.13
C LEU A 111 -2.23 -20.85 -1.68
N ALA A 112 -1.20 -20.33 -1.04
CA ALA A 112 0.17 -20.52 -1.46
C ALA A 112 0.60 -21.99 -1.34
N ARG A 113 0.15 -22.71 -0.30
CA ARG A 113 0.35 -24.15 -0.16
C ARG A 113 -0.44 -24.93 -1.19
N TRP A 114 -1.70 -24.59 -1.40
CA TRP A 114 -2.56 -25.24 -2.39
C TRP A 114 -1.99 -25.13 -3.82
N LEU A 115 -1.41 -23.97 -4.15
CA LEU A 115 -0.75 -23.72 -5.43
C LEU A 115 0.70 -24.27 -5.49
N ASN A 116 1.18 -24.93 -4.45
CA ASN A 116 2.55 -25.45 -4.34
C ASN A 116 3.63 -24.41 -4.65
N LEU A 117 3.42 -23.16 -4.19
CA LEU A 117 4.42 -22.11 -4.36
C LEU A 117 5.68 -22.41 -3.55
N SER A 118 6.83 -21.92 -4.02
CA SER A 118 8.09 -22.05 -3.28
C SER A 118 8.00 -21.43 -1.89
N GLU A 119 8.74 -21.94 -0.94
CA GLU A 119 8.74 -21.47 0.45
C GLU A 119 9.09 -19.97 0.54
N LEU A 120 10.02 -19.51 -0.31
CA LEU A 120 10.38 -18.10 -0.41
C LEU A 120 9.18 -17.23 -0.80
N LEU A 121 8.39 -17.64 -1.80
CA LEU A 121 7.18 -16.95 -2.21
C LEU A 121 6.12 -16.97 -1.11
N GLN A 122 5.90 -18.11 -0.45
CA GLN A 122 4.93 -18.23 0.63
C GLN A 122 5.24 -17.24 1.77
N ARG A 123 6.51 -17.17 2.21
CA ARG A 123 6.96 -16.26 3.27
C ARG A 123 6.83 -14.80 2.85
N SER A 124 7.19 -14.47 1.61
CA SER A 124 7.08 -13.10 1.10
C SER A 124 5.63 -12.65 0.93
N MET A 125 4.74 -13.53 0.45
CA MET A 125 3.31 -13.22 0.28
C MET A 125 2.56 -13.14 1.61
N ALA A 126 2.99 -13.83 2.66
CA ALA A 126 2.31 -13.84 3.95
C ALA A 126 2.19 -12.42 4.54
N MET A 127 3.18 -11.56 4.28
CA MET A 127 3.24 -10.18 4.80
C MET A 127 2.60 -9.13 3.88
N ARG A 128 1.96 -9.53 2.75
CA ARG A 128 1.40 -8.62 1.74
C ARG A 128 0.28 -7.70 2.23
N SER A 129 -0.35 -8.04 3.35
CA SER A 129 -1.48 -7.29 3.92
C SER A 129 -1.07 -6.36 5.06
N ILE A 130 0.23 -6.11 5.20
CA ILE A 130 0.78 -5.16 6.17
C ILE A 130 1.31 -3.95 5.39
N THR A 131 1.30 -2.77 6.01
CA THR A 131 1.88 -1.55 5.43
C THR A 131 3.35 -1.77 5.06
N THR A 132 3.78 -1.33 3.88
CA THR A 132 5.10 -1.64 3.28
C THR A 132 6.29 -1.59 4.24
N PRO A 133 6.49 -0.55 5.09
CA PRO A 133 7.64 -0.50 6.00
C PRO A 133 7.70 -1.69 6.94
N PHE A 134 6.57 -2.02 7.55
CA PHE A 134 6.47 -3.14 8.49
C PHE A 134 6.49 -4.49 7.77
N ALA A 135 5.87 -4.58 6.59
CA ALA A 135 5.87 -5.79 5.77
C ALA A 135 7.28 -6.22 5.39
N VAL A 136 8.11 -5.28 4.92
CA VAL A 136 9.50 -5.53 4.54
C VAL A 136 10.32 -6.04 5.73
N GLU A 137 10.18 -5.41 6.90
CA GLU A 137 10.92 -5.80 8.09
C GLU A 137 10.46 -7.15 8.64
N ALA A 138 9.14 -7.36 8.70
CA ALA A 138 8.57 -8.66 9.09
C ALA A 138 9.00 -9.78 8.14
N THR A 139 9.07 -9.51 6.83
CA THR A 139 9.52 -10.49 5.84
C THR A 139 10.98 -10.90 6.05
N ARG A 140 11.86 -9.94 6.36
CA ARG A 140 13.27 -10.23 6.67
C ARG A 140 13.39 -11.16 7.86
N SER A 141 12.59 -10.95 8.91
CA SER A 141 12.62 -11.77 10.13
C SER A 141 12.16 -13.22 9.90
N VAL A 142 11.30 -13.47 8.91
CA VAL A 142 10.81 -14.82 8.57
C VAL A 142 11.56 -15.46 7.41
N GLY A 143 12.60 -14.82 6.88
CA GLY A 143 13.43 -15.34 5.78
C GLY A 143 12.75 -15.31 4.42
N GLY A 144 11.86 -14.36 4.17
CA GLY A 144 11.30 -14.06 2.85
C GLY A 144 12.15 -13.04 2.07
N ASN A 145 11.72 -12.69 0.86
CA ASN A 145 12.35 -11.67 0.02
C ASN A 145 11.60 -10.35 0.15
N ALA A 146 12.31 -9.30 0.60
CA ALA A 146 11.75 -7.97 0.87
C ALA A 146 11.20 -7.29 -0.40
N ASP A 147 11.87 -7.44 -1.55
CA ASP A 147 11.44 -6.81 -2.81
C ASP A 147 10.16 -7.46 -3.33
N LEU A 148 10.07 -8.79 -3.26
CA LEU A 148 8.83 -9.51 -3.59
C LEU A 148 7.69 -9.10 -2.66
N THR A 149 7.95 -8.95 -1.37
CA THR A 149 6.95 -8.48 -0.41
C THR A 149 6.46 -7.08 -0.76
N ALA A 150 7.37 -6.15 -1.05
CA ALA A 150 7.01 -4.80 -1.45
C ALA A 150 6.12 -4.80 -2.70
N LEU A 151 6.46 -5.62 -3.70
CA LEU A 151 5.64 -5.82 -4.89
C LEU A 151 4.24 -6.34 -4.55
N PHE A 152 4.14 -7.39 -3.72
CA PHE A 152 2.85 -7.95 -3.32
C PHE A 152 2.01 -6.99 -2.49
N VAL A 153 2.62 -6.18 -1.62
CA VAL A 153 1.95 -5.12 -0.88
C VAL A 153 1.33 -4.11 -1.84
N VAL A 154 2.10 -3.62 -2.81
CA VAL A 154 1.60 -2.66 -3.81
C VAL A 154 0.47 -3.27 -4.62
N LEU A 155 0.62 -4.48 -5.15
CA LEU A 155 -0.44 -5.17 -5.90
C LEU A 155 -1.70 -5.36 -5.06
N THR A 156 -1.56 -5.79 -3.80
CA THR A 156 -2.69 -5.95 -2.88
C THR A 156 -3.41 -4.62 -2.64
N GLY A 157 -2.65 -3.56 -2.39
CA GLY A 157 -3.20 -2.22 -2.20
C GLY A 157 -3.96 -1.71 -3.41
N VAL A 158 -3.39 -1.87 -4.60
CA VAL A 158 -4.00 -1.46 -5.87
C VAL A 158 -5.28 -2.24 -6.17
N ILE A 159 -5.23 -3.57 -6.08
CA ILE A 159 -6.39 -4.43 -6.32
C ILE A 159 -7.48 -4.15 -5.28
N GLY A 160 -7.11 -4.08 -4.00
CA GLY A 160 -8.04 -3.79 -2.92
C GLY A 160 -8.71 -2.42 -3.06
N MET A 161 -7.97 -1.40 -3.48
CA MET A 161 -8.51 -0.08 -3.79
C MET A 161 -9.47 -0.12 -5.00
N ALA A 162 -9.14 -0.88 -6.04
CA ALA A 162 -9.94 -0.98 -7.25
C ALA A 162 -11.27 -1.73 -7.05
N VAL A 163 -11.21 -2.85 -6.31
CA VAL A 163 -12.34 -3.78 -6.16
C VAL A 163 -13.08 -3.56 -4.85
N GLY A 164 -12.45 -2.93 -3.85
CA GLY A 164 -12.95 -2.83 -2.48
C GLY A 164 -14.34 -2.23 -2.38
N GLU A 165 -14.64 -1.16 -3.11
CA GLU A 165 -15.96 -0.52 -3.08
C GLU A 165 -17.06 -1.45 -3.63
N SER A 166 -16.75 -2.18 -4.70
CA SER A 166 -17.67 -3.17 -5.27
C SER A 166 -17.94 -4.30 -4.29
N VAL A 167 -16.89 -4.81 -3.63
CA VAL A 167 -17.02 -5.86 -2.61
C VAL A 167 -17.85 -5.39 -1.42
N LEU A 168 -17.57 -4.18 -0.88
CA LEU A 168 -18.34 -3.61 0.22
C LEU A 168 -19.82 -3.40 -0.13
N THR A 169 -20.10 -3.05 -1.39
CA THR A 169 -21.45 -2.88 -1.90
C THR A 169 -22.18 -4.23 -2.00
N VAL A 170 -21.53 -5.24 -2.58
CA VAL A 170 -22.08 -6.60 -2.69
C VAL A 170 -22.35 -7.21 -1.30
N LEU A 171 -21.46 -6.99 -0.34
CA LEU A 171 -21.61 -7.45 1.05
C LEU A 171 -22.58 -6.58 1.86
N ALA A 172 -23.21 -5.58 1.23
CA ALA A 172 -24.15 -4.65 1.87
C ALA A 172 -23.56 -3.95 3.13
N ILE A 173 -22.25 -3.71 3.17
CA ILE A 173 -21.60 -2.99 4.28
C ILE A 173 -21.89 -1.50 4.13
N ARG A 174 -22.80 -0.99 4.96
CA ARG A 174 -23.27 0.41 4.91
C ARG A 174 -22.63 1.30 5.96
N SER A 175 -22.12 0.74 7.05
CA SER A 175 -21.52 1.52 8.13
C SER A 175 -20.18 2.15 7.71
N ARG A 176 -19.95 3.39 8.10
CA ARG A 176 -18.69 4.12 7.82
C ARG A 176 -17.50 3.41 8.46
N LEU A 177 -17.66 2.95 9.71
CA LEU A 177 -16.68 2.13 10.39
C LEU A 177 -16.29 0.86 9.59
N GLY A 178 -17.30 0.11 9.12
CA GLY A 178 -17.08 -1.11 8.34
C GLY A 178 -16.37 -0.84 7.01
N LYS A 179 -16.76 0.24 6.31
CA LYS A 179 -16.11 0.65 5.06
C LYS A 179 -14.65 1.04 5.30
N GLY A 180 -14.40 1.90 6.29
CA GLY A 180 -13.04 2.32 6.64
C GLY A 180 -12.19 1.14 7.07
N ALA A 181 -12.67 0.31 7.97
CA ALA A 181 -11.96 -0.89 8.43
C ALA A 181 -11.66 -1.87 7.29
N GLY A 182 -12.62 -2.08 6.39
CA GLY A 182 -12.45 -2.94 5.22
C GLY A 182 -11.32 -2.45 4.31
N PHE A 183 -11.26 -1.16 3.99
CA PHE A 183 -10.19 -0.60 3.17
C PHE A 183 -8.83 -0.60 3.87
N GLY A 184 -8.78 -0.25 5.15
CA GLY A 184 -7.54 -0.25 5.92
C GLY A 184 -6.93 -1.65 6.01
N ALA A 185 -7.74 -2.64 6.37
CA ALA A 185 -7.32 -4.03 6.55
C ALA A 185 -6.92 -4.73 5.25
N SER A 186 -7.56 -4.38 4.11
CA SER A 186 -7.35 -5.10 2.85
C SER A 186 -6.35 -4.42 1.91
N ALA A 187 -6.28 -3.09 1.94
CA ALA A 187 -5.55 -2.30 0.95
C ALA A 187 -4.65 -1.21 1.56
N HIS A 188 -4.46 -1.23 2.88
CA HIS A 188 -3.56 -0.37 3.66
C HIS A 188 -3.55 1.09 3.17
N GLY A 189 -2.38 1.67 2.86
CA GLY A 189 -2.26 3.07 2.44
C GLY A 189 -3.06 3.42 1.18
N ALA A 190 -3.11 2.52 0.19
CA ALA A 190 -3.91 2.71 -1.03
C ALA A 190 -5.42 2.70 -0.70
N GLY A 191 -5.86 1.76 0.14
CA GLY A 191 -7.23 1.69 0.64
C GLY A 191 -7.60 2.91 1.47
N THR A 192 -6.70 3.37 2.32
CA THR A 192 -6.89 4.58 3.13
C THR A 192 -7.07 5.82 2.25
N ALA A 193 -6.27 5.98 1.20
CA ALA A 193 -6.45 7.07 0.24
C ALA A 193 -7.83 7.00 -0.44
N ARG A 194 -8.33 5.80 -0.75
CA ARG A 194 -9.68 5.62 -1.30
C ARG A 194 -10.76 5.90 -0.26
N ALA A 195 -10.58 5.44 0.97
CA ALA A 195 -11.51 5.67 2.07
C ALA A 195 -11.71 7.16 2.37
N TYR A 196 -10.64 7.97 2.34
CA TYR A 196 -10.74 9.44 2.46
C TYR A 196 -11.52 10.09 1.32
N GLN A 197 -11.53 9.51 0.12
CA GLN A 197 -12.36 10.01 -0.99
C GLN A 197 -13.85 9.70 -0.79
N MET A 198 -14.18 8.66 -0.01
CA MET A 198 -15.56 8.32 0.35
C MET A 198 -16.08 9.18 1.50
N GLY A 199 -15.23 9.47 2.49
CA GLY A 199 -15.55 10.30 3.62
C GLY A 199 -14.40 10.40 4.63
N ASN A 200 -14.41 11.47 5.43
CA ASN A 200 -13.36 11.71 6.42
C ASN A 200 -13.35 10.62 7.51
N GLU A 201 -14.51 10.19 7.98
CA GLU A 201 -14.64 9.15 9.01
C GLU A 201 -14.13 7.80 8.51
N GLU A 202 -14.49 7.41 7.27
CA GLU A 202 -14.00 6.21 6.60
C GLU A 202 -12.47 6.25 6.46
N GLY A 203 -11.91 7.39 6.07
CA GLY A 203 -10.47 7.59 5.95
C GLY A 203 -9.74 7.46 7.27
N VAL A 204 -10.26 8.10 8.33
CA VAL A 204 -9.70 8.02 9.68
C VAL A 204 -9.72 6.57 10.20
N VAL A 205 -10.84 5.88 10.09
CA VAL A 205 -10.94 4.47 10.52
C VAL A 205 -10.00 3.58 9.72
N SER A 206 -9.88 3.82 8.42
CA SER A 206 -8.93 3.10 7.57
C SER A 206 -7.48 3.31 8.02
N SER A 207 -7.10 4.54 8.36
CA SER A 207 -5.75 4.85 8.90
C SER A 207 -5.44 4.13 10.21
N MET A 208 -6.47 3.87 11.02
CA MET A 208 -6.33 3.18 12.32
C MET A 208 -6.17 1.66 12.19
N VAL A 209 -6.78 1.09 11.16
CA VAL A 209 -6.83 -0.36 10.94
C VAL A 209 -5.69 -0.84 10.04
N MET A 210 -5.14 0.05 9.25
CA MET A 210 -4.01 -0.17 8.37
C MET A 210 -2.75 -0.57 9.13
#